data_ba6df2113fd998faae9928d62c6c5190
#
_entry.id   ba6df2113fd998faae9928d62c6c5190
#
_cell.length_a   1.000
_cell.length_b   1.000
_cell.length_c   1.000
_cell.angle_alpha   90.00
_cell.angle_beta   90.00
_cell.angle_gamma   90.00
#
_symmetry.space_group_name_H-M   'P 1'
#
loop_
_entity.id
_entity.type
_entity.pdbx_description
1 polymer ?
#
loop_
_entity_poly.entity_id
_entity_poly.type
_entity_poly.pdbx_seq_one_letter_code
_entity_poly.pdbx_strand_id
1 'polypeptide(L)'
;MMRSERMSKGALLAGLLGVALILCGCGIGTGPTQEIVIEEPLGSAAVTDVVLGMGAGTLKVQPGAEGLASGVIRCNVEAWMPEVVRTDSSLSIKQGSTKGLSGLGGDVVNDWDLKLGTGPLRLTVTAGAYDGSYELGGLSLQRLTIKDGASKSSVVFSAPNPSQMELLKYETGASTVSLTGLADANFKKMEFNGGAGSFTLDFSGQLRSDGTVDIEAGVGKVNIIVPAGTACKVTVDGKLTDVGLEGDWVTSNGTYSTPAVDSDPKGKLITVMVNMSVGSLTLTSR
;
A
#
# COMPACT_ATOMS: atom_id res chain seq x y z
N MET A 1 57.08 70.75 -29.27
CA MET A 1 57.22 70.27 -30.65
C MET A 1 56.45 68.98 -30.82
N MET A 2 55.47 69.05 -31.66
CA MET A 2 54.47 68.05 -31.94
C MET A 2 55.04 66.72 -32.46
N ARG A 3 54.45 65.57 -32.13
CA ARG A 3 54.04 64.62 -33.15
C ARG A 3 53.06 63.61 -32.57
N SER A 4 51.88 63.60 -33.12
CA SER A 4 50.78 62.68 -33.02
C SER A 4 51.15 61.36 -33.70
N GLU A 5 50.78 60.19 -33.11
CA GLU A 5 50.61 58.96 -33.90
C GLU A 5 49.37 58.28 -33.46
N ARG A 6 48.67 57.84 -34.49
CA ARG A 6 47.29 57.32 -34.49
C ARG A 6 47.22 55.88 -33.94
N MET A 7 46.21 55.67 -33.10
CA MET A 7 45.78 54.31 -32.68
C MET A 7 45.09 53.62 -33.85
N SER A 8 45.60 52.43 -34.17
CA SER A 8 44.96 51.45 -35.04
C SER A 8 44.00 50.62 -34.22
N LYS A 9 42.72 50.56 -34.66
CA LYS A 9 41.70 49.71 -34.10
C LYS A 9 41.87 48.27 -34.61
N GLY A 10 42.35 47.38 -33.76
CA GLY A 10 42.34 45.95 -33.97
C GLY A 10 41.06 45.34 -33.40
N ALA A 11 40.18 44.86 -34.25
CA ALA A 11 38.95 44.13 -33.84
C ALA A 11 39.35 42.75 -33.34
N LEU A 12 39.08 42.47 -32.06
CA LEU A 12 39.11 41.12 -31.51
C LEU A 12 37.79 40.44 -31.81
N LEU A 13 37.83 39.49 -32.72
CA LEU A 13 36.77 38.47 -32.93
C LEU A 13 36.85 37.46 -31.77
N ALA A 14 35.98 37.55 -30.78
CA ALA A 14 35.83 36.55 -29.75
C ALA A 14 34.94 35.40 -30.34
N GLY A 15 35.58 34.30 -30.74
CA GLY A 15 34.87 33.06 -31.11
C GLY A 15 34.26 32.39 -29.89
N LEU A 16 32.93 32.44 -29.75
CA LEU A 16 32.18 31.66 -28.82
C LEU A 16 32.18 30.17 -29.31
N LEU A 17 33.06 29.35 -28.73
CA LEU A 17 33.00 27.91 -28.89
C LEU A 17 31.85 27.42 -27.95
N GLY A 18 30.66 27.23 -28.52
CA GLY A 18 29.55 26.57 -27.86
C GLY A 18 29.87 25.11 -27.69
N VAL A 19 30.28 24.71 -26.50
CA VAL A 19 30.32 23.30 -26.10
C VAL A 19 28.89 22.85 -25.88
N ALA A 20 28.30 22.21 -26.88
CA ALA A 20 27.07 21.46 -26.71
C ALA A 20 27.38 20.24 -25.85
N LEU A 21 27.09 20.32 -24.54
CA LEU A 21 27.00 19.14 -23.69
C LEU A 21 25.80 18.32 -24.17
N ILE A 22 26.05 17.30 -24.98
CA ILE A 22 25.10 16.23 -25.23
C ILE A 22 25.02 15.43 -23.93
N LEU A 23 24.07 15.76 -23.08
CA LEU A 23 23.63 14.90 -22.01
C LEU A 23 22.97 13.66 -22.68
N CYS A 24 23.77 12.64 -22.98
CA CYS A 24 23.24 11.30 -23.19
C CYS A 24 22.62 10.84 -21.87
N GLY A 25 21.39 11.25 -21.62
CA GLY A 25 20.55 10.61 -20.64
C GLY A 25 20.31 9.19 -21.14
N CYS A 26 20.98 8.19 -20.58
CA CYS A 26 20.56 6.81 -20.72
C CYS A 26 19.20 6.68 -20.03
N GLY A 27 18.12 7.08 -20.71
CA GLY A 27 16.77 6.74 -20.33
C GLY A 27 16.62 5.24 -20.47
N ILE A 28 16.02 4.59 -19.49
CA ILE A 28 15.58 3.20 -19.64
C ILE A 28 14.50 3.22 -20.71
N GLY A 29 14.76 2.57 -21.84
CA GLY A 29 13.81 2.45 -22.95
C GLY A 29 12.75 1.38 -22.63
N THR A 30 11.53 1.57 -23.13
CA THR A 30 10.52 0.52 -23.19
C THR A 30 10.75 -0.36 -24.43
N GLY A 31 10.59 -1.66 -24.25
CA GLY A 31 10.63 -2.68 -25.30
C GLY A 31 9.25 -3.27 -25.58
N PRO A 32 9.17 -4.39 -26.29
CA PRO A 32 7.94 -5.17 -26.39
C PRO A 32 7.55 -5.72 -25.03
N THR A 33 6.23 -5.73 -24.75
CA THR A 33 5.72 -6.33 -23.51
C THR A 33 6.04 -7.84 -23.49
N GLN A 34 6.66 -8.26 -22.42
CA GLN A 34 6.92 -9.67 -22.13
C GLN A 34 5.92 -10.16 -21.07
N GLU A 35 5.51 -11.42 -21.21
CA GLU A 35 4.69 -12.12 -20.22
C GLU A 35 5.56 -13.14 -19.49
N ILE A 36 5.58 -13.01 -18.16
CA ILE A 36 6.27 -13.92 -17.26
C ILE A 36 5.20 -14.70 -16.50
N VAL A 37 5.13 -16.01 -16.73
CA VAL A 37 4.21 -16.89 -16.03
C VAL A 37 4.81 -17.27 -14.68
N ILE A 38 4.02 -17.13 -13.63
CA ILE A 38 4.34 -17.55 -12.27
C ILE A 38 3.54 -18.80 -11.98
N GLU A 39 4.23 -19.89 -11.64
CA GLU A 39 3.64 -21.15 -11.19
C GLU A 39 4.52 -21.75 -10.10
N GLU A 40 4.16 -21.50 -8.84
CA GLU A 40 4.93 -21.94 -7.68
C GLU A 40 4.14 -23.01 -6.91
N PRO A 41 4.68 -24.22 -6.78
CA PRO A 41 3.99 -25.28 -6.04
C PRO A 41 3.94 -24.98 -4.54
N LEU A 42 3.03 -25.66 -3.84
CA LEU A 42 3.06 -25.68 -2.37
C LEU A 42 4.37 -26.34 -1.90
N GLY A 43 4.99 -25.75 -0.87
CA GLY A 43 6.11 -26.37 -0.16
C GLY A 43 5.65 -27.27 0.98
N SER A 44 6.60 -27.87 1.69
CA SER A 44 6.35 -28.68 2.88
C SER A 44 6.27 -27.87 4.18
N ALA A 45 6.60 -26.58 4.14
CA ALA A 45 6.58 -25.71 5.31
C ALA A 45 5.16 -25.49 5.82
N ALA A 46 5.00 -25.54 7.15
CA ALA A 46 3.70 -25.31 7.80
C ALA A 46 3.15 -23.90 7.57
N VAL A 47 4.03 -22.92 7.35
CA VAL A 47 3.70 -21.53 7.01
C VAL A 47 4.73 -21.03 5.99
N THR A 48 4.27 -20.37 4.96
CA THR A 48 5.17 -19.81 3.94
C THR A 48 5.20 -18.28 3.98
N ASP A 49 6.39 -17.72 3.93
CA ASP A 49 6.60 -16.28 3.78
C ASP A 49 6.51 -15.90 2.29
N VAL A 50 5.57 -15.06 1.91
CA VAL A 50 5.42 -14.53 0.55
C VAL A 50 5.78 -13.06 0.55
N VAL A 51 6.76 -12.70 -0.26
CA VAL A 51 7.25 -11.31 -0.40
C VAL A 51 7.05 -10.85 -1.83
N LEU A 52 6.29 -9.77 -2.00
CA LEU A 52 6.10 -9.10 -3.28
C LEU A 52 6.75 -7.72 -3.24
N GLY A 53 7.63 -7.43 -4.20
CA GLY A 53 8.34 -6.15 -4.26
C GLY A 53 8.20 -5.48 -5.61
N MET A 54 7.54 -4.31 -5.65
CA MET A 54 7.28 -3.54 -6.87
C MET A 54 7.79 -2.11 -6.73
N GLY A 55 8.41 -1.57 -7.76
CA GLY A 55 8.78 -0.16 -7.81
C GLY A 55 7.61 0.72 -8.23
N ALA A 56 7.04 0.44 -9.39
CA ALA A 56 5.90 1.16 -9.95
C ALA A 56 5.11 0.24 -10.90
N GLY A 57 3.79 0.44 -11.02
CA GLY A 57 2.91 -0.34 -11.90
C GLY A 57 1.57 -0.66 -11.27
N THR A 58 0.96 -1.76 -11.68
CA THR A 58 -0.27 -2.29 -11.08
C THR A 58 -0.02 -3.65 -10.43
N LEU A 59 -0.57 -3.87 -9.26
CA LEU A 59 -0.46 -5.13 -8.53
C LEU A 59 -1.84 -5.61 -8.11
N LYS A 60 -2.23 -6.76 -8.65
CA LYS A 60 -3.44 -7.46 -8.25
C LYS A 60 -3.06 -8.77 -7.57
N VAL A 61 -3.61 -8.99 -6.38
CA VAL A 61 -3.43 -10.21 -5.60
C VAL A 61 -4.80 -10.75 -5.21
N GLN A 62 -5.04 -12.04 -5.45
CA GLN A 62 -6.33 -12.68 -5.16
C GLN A 62 -6.13 -14.15 -4.77
N PRO A 63 -7.11 -14.81 -4.13
CA PRO A 63 -7.06 -16.26 -3.91
C PRO A 63 -7.24 -17.04 -5.22
N GLY A 64 -6.88 -18.31 -5.23
CA GLY A 64 -7.23 -19.24 -6.32
C GLY A 64 -6.04 -19.87 -7.04
N ALA A 65 -4.83 -19.83 -6.48
CA ALA A 65 -3.75 -20.68 -6.93
C ALA A 65 -3.96 -22.12 -6.43
N GLU A 66 -3.73 -23.12 -7.28
CA GLU A 66 -3.70 -24.53 -6.89
C GLU A 66 -2.44 -24.83 -6.06
N GLY A 67 -1.30 -24.18 -6.41
CA GLY A 67 -0.06 -24.21 -5.65
C GLY A 67 0.01 -23.11 -4.58
N LEU A 68 1.22 -22.64 -4.31
CA LEU A 68 1.49 -21.50 -3.43
C LEU A 68 1.12 -20.17 -4.11
N ALA A 69 1.54 -20.01 -5.36
CA ALA A 69 1.24 -18.84 -6.16
C ALA A 69 1.16 -19.19 -7.65
N SER A 70 0.29 -18.51 -8.38
CA SER A 70 0.21 -18.56 -9.84
C SER A 70 -0.16 -17.19 -10.39
N GLY A 71 0.09 -16.96 -11.67
CA GLY A 71 -0.34 -15.71 -12.32
C GLY A 71 0.54 -15.31 -13.47
N VAL A 72 0.39 -14.07 -13.90
CA VAL A 72 1.14 -13.49 -15.02
C VAL A 72 1.63 -12.10 -14.64
N ILE A 73 2.88 -11.84 -14.95
CA ILE A 73 3.48 -10.51 -14.87
C ILE A 73 3.76 -10.03 -16.28
N ARG A 74 3.23 -8.85 -16.63
CA ARG A 74 3.49 -8.18 -17.90
C ARG A 74 4.44 -7.02 -17.67
N CYS A 75 5.56 -7.01 -18.36
CA CYS A 75 6.54 -5.96 -18.23
C CYS A 75 7.18 -5.64 -19.57
N ASN A 76 7.39 -4.35 -19.89
CA ASN A 76 8.07 -3.91 -21.10
C ASN A 76 9.35 -3.12 -20.83
N VAL A 77 9.82 -3.13 -19.58
CA VAL A 77 11.07 -2.51 -19.16
C VAL A 77 12.03 -3.62 -18.73
N GLU A 78 13.06 -3.88 -19.51
CA GLU A 78 13.98 -5.01 -19.29
C GLU A 78 14.60 -4.99 -17.87
N ALA A 79 15.00 -3.82 -17.38
CA ALA A 79 15.57 -3.68 -16.04
C ALA A 79 14.56 -3.95 -14.89
N TRP A 80 13.27 -4.03 -15.19
CA TRP A 80 12.19 -4.26 -14.22
C TRP A 80 11.68 -5.71 -14.22
N MET A 81 12.23 -6.55 -15.10
CA MET A 81 11.86 -7.97 -15.13
C MET A 81 11.92 -8.57 -13.73
N PRO A 82 10.89 -9.31 -13.31
CA PRO A 82 10.82 -9.83 -11.95
C PRO A 82 11.87 -10.89 -11.70
N GLU A 83 12.46 -10.83 -10.51
CA GLU A 83 13.29 -11.88 -9.95
C GLU A 83 12.42 -12.75 -9.03
N VAL A 84 12.38 -14.05 -9.29
CA VAL A 84 11.65 -15.03 -8.48
C VAL A 84 12.65 -15.88 -7.72
N VAL A 85 12.58 -15.84 -6.40
CA VAL A 85 13.42 -16.65 -5.52
C VAL A 85 12.53 -17.50 -4.64
N ARG A 86 12.72 -18.82 -4.71
CA ARG A 86 11.94 -19.82 -3.98
C ARG A 86 12.82 -20.63 -3.05
N THR A 87 12.36 -20.80 -1.82
CA THR A 87 12.87 -21.79 -0.87
C THR A 87 11.69 -22.64 -0.38
N ASP A 88 11.92 -23.65 0.45
CA ASP A 88 10.86 -24.47 1.00
C ASP A 88 9.82 -23.66 1.82
N SER A 89 10.28 -22.64 2.54
CA SER A 89 9.44 -21.82 3.43
C SER A 89 9.22 -20.38 2.96
N SER A 90 9.73 -19.98 1.79
CA SER A 90 9.56 -18.62 1.31
C SER A 90 9.45 -18.53 -0.22
N LEU A 91 8.66 -17.56 -0.68
CA LEU A 91 8.58 -17.11 -2.07
C LEU A 91 8.81 -15.60 -2.10
N SER A 92 9.76 -15.17 -2.90
CA SER A 92 10.04 -13.74 -3.13
C SER A 92 9.91 -13.45 -4.62
N ILE A 93 8.99 -12.56 -4.98
CA ILE A 93 8.83 -12.04 -6.34
C ILE A 93 9.09 -10.54 -6.26
N LYS A 94 10.17 -10.08 -6.85
CA LYS A 94 10.57 -8.67 -6.79
C LYS A 94 10.87 -8.13 -8.17
N GLN A 95 10.42 -6.92 -8.43
CA GLN A 95 10.88 -6.16 -9.59
C GLN A 95 12.40 -6.03 -9.55
N GLY A 96 13.10 -6.25 -10.67
CA GLY A 96 14.54 -6.25 -10.73
C GLY A 96 15.14 -4.92 -10.27
N SER A 97 15.28 -3.96 -11.15
CA SER A 97 15.84 -2.64 -10.77
C SER A 97 14.74 -1.61 -10.56
N THR A 98 14.85 -0.79 -9.52
CA THR A 98 14.03 0.41 -9.35
C THR A 98 14.72 1.67 -9.91
N LYS A 99 15.91 1.53 -10.46
CA LYS A 99 16.64 2.65 -11.09
C LYS A 99 15.99 3.01 -12.42
N GLY A 100 15.87 4.28 -12.72
CA GLY A 100 15.41 4.77 -14.03
C GLY A 100 13.94 5.10 -14.15
N LEU A 101 13.22 5.30 -13.04
CA LEU A 101 11.87 5.88 -13.03
C LEU A 101 11.81 7.27 -13.67
N SER A 102 12.93 8.00 -13.70
CA SER A 102 13.06 9.29 -14.38
C SER A 102 13.55 9.06 -15.81
N GLY A 103 12.76 9.48 -16.79
CA GLY A 103 13.15 9.43 -18.21
C GLY A 103 12.52 8.28 -19.00
N LEU A 104 11.52 7.59 -18.47
CA LEU A 104 10.72 6.65 -19.23
C LEU A 104 9.90 7.42 -20.28
N GLY A 105 10.21 7.16 -21.56
CA GLY A 105 9.42 7.61 -22.69
C GLY A 105 8.56 6.46 -23.20
N GLY A 106 7.28 6.72 -23.51
CA GLY A 106 6.36 5.71 -24.03
C GLY A 106 5.46 5.09 -22.95
N ASP A 107 4.61 4.16 -23.37
CA ASP A 107 3.68 3.48 -22.48
C ASP A 107 4.44 2.40 -21.68
N VAL A 108 4.66 2.67 -20.41
CA VAL A 108 5.29 1.73 -19.48
C VAL A 108 4.26 0.72 -19.02
N VAL A 109 4.57 -0.56 -19.18
CA VAL A 109 3.76 -1.69 -18.68
C VAL A 109 4.56 -2.40 -17.59
N ASN A 110 3.95 -2.51 -16.40
CA ASN A 110 4.42 -3.35 -15.29
C ASN A 110 3.20 -3.78 -14.48
N ASP A 111 2.52 -4.80 -14.99
CA ASP A 111 1.23 -5.28 -14.47
C ASP A 111 1.40 -6.68 -13.91
N TRP A 112 1.08 -6.84 -12.64
CA TRP A 112 1.17 -8.10 -11.92
C TRP A 112 -0.23 -8.58 -11.55
N ASP A 113 -0.67 -9.70 -12.10
CA ASP A 113 -1.92 -10.40 -11.72
C ASP A 113 -1.54 -11.75 -11.10
N LEU A 114 -1.57 -11.79 -9.77
CA LEU A 114 -1.10 -12.93 -8.99
C LEU A 114 -2.24 -13.54 -8.19
N LYS A 115 -2.26 -14.86 -8.14
CA LYS A 115 -3.14 -15.65 -7.27
C LYS A 115 -2.30 -16.32 -6.20
N LEU A 116 -2.84 -16.42 -5.00
CA LEU A 116 -2.24 -17.14 -3.88
C LEU A 116 -3.08 -18.35 -3.51
N GLY A 117 -2.40 -19.38 -3.05
CA GLY A 117 -3.03 -20.59 -2.53
C GLY A 117 -3.56 -20.41 -1.11
N THR A 118 -4.35 -21.39 -0.65
CA THR A 118 -5.04 -21.34 0.64
C THR A 118 -4.23 -21.86 1.83
N GLY A 119 -3.00 -22.30 1.60
CA GLY A 119 -2.09 -22.72 2.68
C GLY A 119 -1.77 -21.56 3.64
N PRO A 120 -1.37 -21.83 4.89
CA PRO A 120 -0.99 -20.78 5.84
C PRO A 120 0.19 -19.98 5.34
N LEU A 121 0.05 -18.64 5.31
CA LEU A 121 1.10 -17.75 4.80
C LEU A 121 1.20 -16.42 5.58
N ARG A 122 2.35 -15.80 5.44
CA ARG A 122 2.61 -14.42 5.83
C ARG A 122 2.93 -13.62 4.59
N LEU A 123 2.10 -12.61 4.29
CA LEU A 123 2.23 -11.80 3.09
C LEU A 123 2.89 -10.47 3.42
N THR A 124 3.96 -10.16 2.72
CA THR A 124 4.61 -8.85 2.75
C THR A 124 4.63 -8.26 1.35
N VAL A 125 4.08 -7.06 1.21
CA VAL A 125 4.13 -6.29 -0.03
C VAL A 125 4.90 -5.01 0.23
N THR A 126 5.85 -4.69 -0.65
CA THR A 126 6.56 -3.41 -0.65
C THR A 126 6.45 -2.80 -2.03
N ALA A 127 5.90 -1.60 -2.13
CA ALA A 127 5.72 -0.93 -3.40
C ALA A 127 6.15 0.54 -3.34
N GLY A 128 6.56 1.10 -4.47
CA GLY A 128 6.89 2.52 -4.57
C GLY A 128 5.67 3.36 -4.93
N ALA A 129 5.40 3.52 -6.23
CA ALA A 129 4.25 4.25 -6.76
C ALA A 129 3.39 3.31 -7.62
N TYR A 130 2.20 2.93 -7.15
CA TYR A 130 1.43 1.88 -7.81
C TYR A 130 -0.09 1.97 -7.56
N ASP A 131 -0.84 1.23 -8.37
CA ASP A 131 -2.23 0.90 -8.12
C ASP A 131 -2.34 -0.53 -7.57
N GLY A 132 -2.85 -0.68 -6.33
CA GLY A 132 -2.95 -1.95 -5.62
C GLY A 132 -4.38 -2.46 -5.52
N SER A 133 -4.61 -3.72 -5.87
CA SER A 133 -5.91 -4.40 -5.70
C SER A 133 -5.70 -5.75 -5.04
N TYR A 134 -6.18 -5.88 -3.82
CA TYR A 134 -6.01 -7.07 -3.01
C TYR A 134 -7.38 -7.65 -2.63
N GLU A 135 -7.72 -8.81 -3.16
CA GLU A 135 -8.81 -9.64 -2.64
C GLU A 135 -8.17 -10.74 -1.78
N LEU A 136 -8.38 -10.68 -0.48
CA LEU A 136 -7.70 -11.56 0.46
C LEU A 136 -8.66 -12.49 1.23
N GLY A 137 -9.95 -12.45 0.88
CA GLY A 137 -10.96 -13.29 1.50
C GLY A 137 -10.67 -14.78 1.33
N GLY A 138 -10.79 -15.55 2.41
CA GLY A 138 -10.55 -16.99 2.44
C GLY A 138 -9.08 -17.43 2.41
N LEU A 139 -8.13 -16.50 2.24
CA LEU A 139 -6.70 -16.81 2.40
C LEU A 139 -6.39 -17.04 3.89
N SER A 140 -5.50 -18.00 4.16
CA SER A 140 -5.04 -18.33 5.51
C SER A 140 -3.85 -17.45 5.93
N LEU A 141 -4.14 -16.17 6.22
CA LEU A 141 -3.12 -15.18 6.54
C LEU A 141 -2.82 -15.16 8.05
N GLN A 142 -1.57 -15.42 8.42
CA GLN A 142 -1.08 -15.25 9.78
C GLN A 142 -0.48 -13.86 10.04
N ARG A 143 -0.03 -13.20 8.98
CA ARG A 143 0.46 -11.82 9.00
C ARG A 143 0.25 -11.19 7.64
N LEU A 144 -0.15 -9.92 7.65
CA LEU A 144 -0.19 -9.07 6.45
C LEU A 144 0.61 -7.81 6.73
N THR A 145 1.54 -7.48 5.85
CA THR A 145 2.28 -6.21 5.88
C THR A 145 2.28 -5.61 4.48
N ILE A 146 1.72 -4.42 4.33
CA ILE A 146 1.77 -3.65 3.09
C ILE A 146 2.48 -2.34 3.39
N LYS A 147 3.51 -2.03 2.60
CA LYS A 147 4.27 -0.77 2.70
C LYS A 147 4.36 -0.16 1.33
N ASP A 148 3.87 1.06 1.18
CA ASP A 148 3.96 1.78 -0.08
C ASP A 148 4.33 3.26 0.09
N GLY A 149 4.80 3.84 -1.01
CA GLY A 149 5.16 5.25 -1.05
C GLY A 149 3.98 6.12 -1.47
N ALA A 150 3.44 5.88 -2.66
CA ALA A 150 2.29 6.59 -3.22
C ALA A 150 1.38 5.60 -3.94
N SER A 151 0.09 5.56 -3.56
CA SER A 151 -0.79 4.54 -4.11
C SER A 151 -2.25 4.95 -4.20
N LYS A 152 -2.96 4.27 -5.10
CA LYS A 152 -4.39 4.05 -4.99
C LYS A 152 -4.58 2.56 -4.70
N SER A 153 -4.96 2.22 -3.47
CA SER A 153 -4.95 0.84 -3.01
C SER A 153 -6.28 0.42 -2.40
N SER A 154 -6.73 -0.77 -2.76
CA SER A 154 -7.93 -1.42 -2.22
C SER A 154 -7.57 -2.79 -1.67
N VAL A 155 -7.89 -3.04 -0.41
CA VAL A 155 -7.74 -4.34 0.26
C VAL A 155 -9.11 -4.79 0.73
N VAL A 156 -9.52 -5.97 0.29
CA VAL A 156 -10.84 -6.53 0.59
C VAL A 156 -10.69 -7.91 1.22
N PHE A 157 -11.39 -8.11 2.32
CA PHE A 157 -11.63 -9.42 2.90
C PHE A 157 -13.09 -9.79 2.66
N SER A 158 -13.39 -10.36 1.49
CA SER A 158 -14.76 -10.73 1.09
C SER A 158 -15.28 -12.00 1.79
N ALA A 159 -14.38 -12.73 2.41
CA ALA A 159 -14.67 -13.93 3.19
C ALA A 159 -13.71 -14.02 4.38
N PRO A 160 -14.12 -14.72 5.46
CA PRO A 160 -13.33 -14.83 6.67
C PRO A 160 -11.96 -15.49 6.45
N ASN A 161 -10.93 -14.87 7.02
CA ASN A 161 -9.61 -15.47 7.18
C ASN A 161 -9.70 -16.64 8.16
N PRO A 162 -9.42 -17.90 7.74
CA PRO A 162 -9.52 -19.05 8.63
C PRO A 162 -8.47 -19.06 9.74
N SER A 163 -7.34 -18.40 9.54
CA SER A 163 -6.29 -18.24 10.55
C SER A 163 -6.51 -16.97 11.38
N GLN A 164 -6.16 -17.01 12.67
CA GLN A 164 -6.03 -15.76 13.42
C GLN A 164 -4.76 -15.03 12.98
N MET A 165 -4.92 -13.80 12.48
CA MET A 165 -3.82 -12.95 12.04
C MET A 165 -3.21 -12.22 13.25
N GLU A 166 -1.92 -12.44 13.50
CA GLU A 166 -1.21 -11.77 14.59
C GLU A 166 -1.10 -10.25 14.36
N LEU A 167 -0.83 -9.86 13.12
CA LEU A 167 -0.64 -8.46 12.75
C LEU A 167 -1.11 -8.21 11.32
N LEU A 168 -1.98 -7.20 11.17
CA LEU A 168 -2.27 -6.52 9.92
C LEU A 168 -1.59 -5.14 9.98
N LYS A 169 -0.61 -4.91 9.11
CA LYS A 169 0.12 -3.64 9.07
C LYS A 169 0.03 -3.01 7.69
N TYR A 170 -0.38 -1.73 7.65
CA TYR A 170 -0.40 -0.92 6.44
C TYR A 170 0.36 0.39 6.69
N GLU A 171 1.41 0.62 5.92
CA GLU A 171 2.22 1.85 5.96
C GLU A 171 2.22 2.50 4.58
N THR A 172 1.83 3.77 4.51
CA THR A 172 1.76 4.50 3.23
C THR A 172 2.21 5.95 3.36
N GLY A 173 2.78 6.49 2.29
CA GLY A 173 3.20 7.88 2.23
C GLY A 173 2.06 8.82 1.82
N ALA A 174 1.79 8.96 0.52
CA ALA A 174 0.76 9.85 -0.03
C ALA A 174 -0.23 9.06 -0.89
N SER A 175 -1.40 8.71 -0.34
CA SER A 175 -2.23 7.67 -0.94
C SER A 175 -3.73 7.86 -0.74
N THR A 176 -4.48 7.14 -1.56
CA THR A 176 -5.90 6.84 -1.31
C THR A 176 -6.02 5.35 -1.03
N VAL A 177 -6.39 4.99 0.19
CA VAL A 177 -6.45 3.59 0.64
C VAL A 177 -7.85 3.26 1.13
N SER A 178 -8.36 2.11 0.70
CA SER A 178 -9.59 1.51 1.20
C SER A 178 -9.32 0.10 1.72
N LEU A 179 -9.64 -0.15 2.98
CA LEU A 179 -9.59 -1.46 3.61
C LEU A 179 -11.01 -1.86 3.97
N THR A 180 -11.52 -2.94 3.40
CA THR A 180 -12.92 -3.37 3.55
C THR A 180 -13.01 -4.81 4.06
N GLY A 181 -14.01 -5.11 4.89
CA GLY A 181 -14.19 -6.44 5.47
C GLY A 181 -13.20 -6.74 6.60
N LEU A 182 -12.73 -5.71 7.31
CA LEU A 182 -11.68 -5.85 8.31
C LEU A 182 -12.06 -6.78 9.48
N ALA A 183 -13.35 -6.96 9.81
CA ALA A 183 -13.76 -7.95 10.80
C ALA A 183 -13.51 -9.41 10.32
N ASP A 184 -13.58 -9.65 9.01
CA ASP A 184 -13.27 -10.95 8.40
C ASP A 184 -11.76 -11.21 8.31
N ALA A 185 -10.92 -10.17 8.42
CA ALA A 185 -9.47 -10.34 8.46
C ALA A 185 -8.98 -11.12 9.70
N ASN A 186 -9.79 -11.20 10.77
CA ASN A 186 -9.54 -11.98 11.99
C ASN A 186 -8.18 -11.65 12.63
N PHE A 187 -7.86 -10.36 12.75
CA PHE A 187 -6.60 -9.88 13.31
C PHE A 187 -6.67 -9.71 14.84
N LYS A 188 -5.55 -9.91 15.53
CA LYS A 188 -5.34 -9.51 16.92
C LYS A 188 -4.98 -8.02 17.01
N LYS A 189 -4.05 -7.60 16.17
CA LYS A 189 -3.58 -6.22 16.10
C LYS A 189 -3.57 -5.72 14.66
N MET A 190 -4.04 -4.48 14.48
CA MET A 190 -3.91 -3.73 13.24
C MET A 190 -3.13 -2.45 13.50
N GLU A 191 -2.17 -2.14 12.63
CA GLU A 191 -1.43 -0.88 12.60
C GLU A 191 -1.63 -0.24 11.23
N PHE A 192 -2.17 0.98 11.21
CA PHE A 192 -2.32 1.77 10.01
C PHE A 192 -1.55 3.08 10.15
N ASN A 193 -0.55 3.29 9.29
CA ASN A 193 0.27 4.50 9.28
C ASN A 193 0.16 5.18 7.91
N GLY A 194 -0.59 6.28 7.84
CA GLY A 194 -0.78 7.09 6.64
C GLY A 194 -0.09 8.44 6.74
N GLY A 195 0.72 8.81 5.76
CA GLY A 195 1.33 10.15 5.71
C GLY A 195 0.30 11.22 5.33
N ALA A 196 -0.08 11.28 4.06
CA ALA A 196 -1.07 12.24 3.55
C ALA A 196 -2.07 11.53 2.63
N GLY A 197 -3.37 11.86 2.74
CA GLY A 197 -4.34 11.27 1.82
C GLY A 197 -5.76 11.08 2.33
N SER A 198 -6.41 10.08 1.77
CA SER A 198 -7.78 9.68 2.16
C SER A 198 -7.79 8.18 2.46
N PHE A 199 -8.18 7.85 3.67
CA PHE A 199 -8.12 6.50 4.19
C PHE A 199 -9.48 6.04 4.67
N THR A 200 -9.97 4.91 4.17
CA THR A 200 -11.22 4.30 4.59
C THR A 200 -10.93 2.94 5.21
N LEU A 201 -11.37 2.75 6.45
CA LEU A 201 -11.26 1.51 7.19
C LEU A 201 -12.67 1.01 7.53
N ASP A 202 -13.13 -0.01 6.83
CA ASP A 202 -14.47 -0.58 6.99
C ASP A 202 -14.38 -1.92 7.73
N PHE A 203 -14.90 -1.96 8.95
CA PHE A 203 -14.94 -3.11 9.83
C PHE A 203 -16.17 -4.01 9.59
N SER A 204 -16.70 -4.01 8.38
CA SER A 204 -17.70 -5.01 7.97
C SER A 204 -17.14 -6.42 8.03
N GLY A 205 -18.06 -7.41 8.06
CA GLY A 205 -17.73 -8.82 8.20
C GLY A 205 -18.09 -9.38 9.57
N GLN A 206 -17.56 -10.54 9.91
CA GLN A 206 -17.83 -11.25 11.16
C GLN A 206 -16.66 -11.14 12.15
N LEU A 207 -16.82 -10.37 13.20
CA LEU A 207 -15.83 -10.28 14.27
C LEU A 207 -15.74 -11.59 15.06
N ARG A 208 -14.59 -12.27 14.99
CA ARG A 208 -14.37 -13.59 15.61
C ARG A 208 -13.61 -13.53 16.92
N SER A 209 -12.82 -12.48 17.11
CA SER A 209 -12.00 -12.23 18.31
C SER A 209 -11.91 -10.75 18.58
N ASP A 210 -11.53 -10.37 19.80
CA ASP A 210 -11.19 -8.99 20.09
C ASP A 210 -10.02 -8.53 19.20
N GLY A 211 -10.08 -7.27 18.78
CA GLY A 211 -9.04 -6.66 17.97
C GLY A 211 -8.63 -5.29 18.50
N THR A 212 -7.35 -4.98 18.40
CA THR A 212 -6.82 -3.64 18.67
C THR A 212 -6.36 -3.01 17.37
N VAL A 213 -6.65 -1.72 17.20
CA VAL A 213 -6.35 -0.96 15.98
C VAL A 213 -5.68 0.34 16.37
N ASP A 214 -4.47 0.54 15.89
CA ASP A 214 -3.72 1.78 16.04
C ASP A 214 -3.68 2.48 14.68
N ILE A 215 -4.22 3.68 14.60
CA ILE A 215 -4.26 4.50 13.38
C ILE A 215 -3.45 5.76 13.63
N GLU A 216 -2.40 5.93 12.84
CA GLU A 216 -1.62 7.16 12.76
C GLU A 216 -1.81 7.80 11.38
N ALA A 217 -2.28 9.04 11.32
CA ALA A 217 -2.43 9.77 10.07
C ALA A 217 -1.82 11.16 10.19
N GLY A 218 -1.00 11.53 9.20
CA GLY A 218 -0.40 12.86 9.15
C GLY A 218 -1.43 13.91 8.75
N VAL A 219 -1.77 14.00 7.46
CA VAL A 219 -2.67 15.03 6.91
C VAL A 219 -3.71 14.38 6.01
N GLY A 220 -4.99 14.69 6.21
CA GLY A 220 -6.04 14.24 5.28
C GLY A 220 -7.34 13.82 5.91
N LYS A 221 -7.95 12.78 5.35
CA LYS A 221 -9.25 12.26 5.78
C LYS A 221 -9.12 10.80 6.21
N VAL A 222 -9.70 10.48 7.36
CA VAL A 222 -9.87 9.10 7.82
C VAL A 222 -11.36 8.83 7.98
N ASN A 223 -11.86 7.77 7.35
CA ASN A 223 -13.23 7.29 7.51
C ASN A 223 -13.17 5.92 8.19
N ILE A 224 -13.81 5.80 9.34
CA ILE A 224 -13.98 4.53 10.05
C ILE A 224 -15.45 4.13 9.95
N ILE A 225 -15.71 2.97 9.34
CA ILE A 225 -17.06 2.44 9.16
C ILE A 225 -17.19 1.20 10.01
N VAL A 226 -18.21 1.18 10.88
CA VAL A 226 -18.48 0.06 11.80
C VAL A 226 -19.93 -0.38 11.62
N PRO A 227 -20.22 -1.67 11.38
CA PRO A 227 -21.61 -2.15 11.41
C PRO A 227 -22.26 -1.89 12.77
N ALA A 228 -23.52 -1.46 12.78
CA ALA A 228 -24.24 -1.07 14.00
C ALA A 228 -24.26 -2.17 15.09
N GLY A 229 -24.26 -3.46 14.67
CA GLY A 229 -24.21 -4.62 15.58
C GLY A 229 -22.81 -5.00 16.07
N THR A 230 -21.76 -4.29 15.66
CA THR A 230 -20.37 -4.58 16.05
C THR A 230 -19.96 -3.68 17.20
N ALA A 231 -19.53 -4.27 18.33
CA ALA A 231 -19.02 -3.50 19.45
C ALA A 231 -17.66 -2.88 19.09
N CYS A 232 -17.62 -1.55 19.11
CA CYS A 232 -16.41 -0.78 18.79
C CYS A 232 -16.26 0.42 19.73
N LYS A 233 -15.04 0.64 20.20
CA LYS A 233 -14.65 1.84 20.95
C LYS A 233 -13.55 2.56 20.19
N VAL A 234 -13.74 3.84 19.89
CA VAL A 234 -12.77 4.70 19.20
C VAL A 234 -12.34 5.81 20.15
N THR A 235 -11.05 5.88 20.45
CA THR A 235 -10.45 6.99 21.21
C THR A 235 -9.64 7.84 20.24
N VAL A 236 -9.85 9.16 20.28
CA VAL A 236 -9.17 10.09 19.37
C VAL A 236 -8.19 10.93 20.17
N ASP A 237 -6.92 10.88 19.77
CA ASP A 237 -5.86 11.75 20.28
C ASP A 237 -5.32 12.57 19.08
N GLY A 238 -5.77 13.81 18.96
CA GLY A 238 -5.38 14.67 17.84
C GLY A 238 -5.71 16.12 18.13
N LYS A 239 -4.76 17.03 17.88
CA LYS A 239 -4.89 18.46 18.24
C LYS A 239 -5.72 19.27 17.24
N LEU A 240 -5.82 18.86 15.99
CA LEU A 240 -6.48 19.58 14.89
C LEU A 240 -7.37 18.64 14.05
N THR A 241 -8.03 17.73 14.72
CA THR A 241 -8.91 16.75 14.07
C THR A 241 -10.35 17.16 14.29
N ASP A 242 -11.06 17.41 13.19
CA ASP A 242 -12.52 17.55 13.19
C ASP A 242 -13.14 16.16 13.15
N VAL A 243 -14.04 15.85 14.11
CA VAL A 243 -14.68 14.55 14.21
C VAL A 243 -16.14 14.65 13.82
N GLY A 244 -16.49 14.11 12.66
CA GLY A 244 -17.86 13.93 12.20
C GLY A 244 -18.42 12.58 12.62
N LEU A 245 -19.70 12.56 13.04
CA LEU A 245 -20.41 11.34 13.42
C LEU A 245 -21.58 11.10 12.48
N GLU A 246 -21.71 9.89 11.98
CA GLU A 246 -22.82 9.40 11.16
C GLU A 246 -23.39 8.13 11.80
N GLY A 247 -24.71 8.06 11.98
CA GLY A 247 -25.38 6.96 12.68
C GLY A 247 -25.27 7.08 14.21
N ASP A 248 -25.43 5.94 14.89
CA ASP A 248 -25.57 5.93 16.34
C ASP A 248 -24.22 5.75 17.03
N TRP A 249 -23.82 6.79 17.78
CA TRP A 249 -22.61 6.80 18.60
C TRP A 249 -22.88 7.31 20.00
N VAL A 250 -22.37 6.63 21.01
CA VAL A 250 -22.34 7.09 22.40
C VAL A 250 -21.00 7.78 22.63
N THR A 251 -21.06 9.04 23.06
CA THR A 251 -19.83 9.85 23.29
C THR A 251 -19.62 10.07 24.78
N SER A 252 -18.42 9.75 25.26
CA SER A 252 -18.01 9.98 26.64
C SER A 252 -16.50 10.28 26.70
N ASN A 253 -16.14 11.46 27.23
CA ASN A 253 -14.72 11.84 27.50
C ASN A 253 -13.75 11.59 26.32
N GLY A 254 -14.14 11.98 25.10
CA GLY A 254 -13.29 11.79 23.91
C GLY A 254 -13.25 10.36 23.37
N THR A 255 -14.07 9.48 23.89
CA THR A 255 -14.29 8.13 23.38
C THR A 255 -15.65 8.03 22.73
N TYR A 256 -15.70 7.40 21.57
CA TYR A 256 -16.90 7.13 20.78
C TYR A 256 -17.15 5.63 20.77
N SER A 257 -18.34 5.20 21.14
CA SER A 257 -18.68 3.77 21.21
C SER A 257 -19.94 3.51 20.38
N THR A 258 -19.97 2.36 19.69
CA THR A 258 -21.23 1.87 19.13
C THR A 258 -22.17 1.38 20.25
N PRO A 259 -23.51 1.43 20.08
CA PRO A 259 -24.45 0.92 21.07
C PRO A 259 -24.26 -0.56 21.43
N ALA A 260 -23.67 -1.33 20.53
CA ALA A 260 -23.36 -2.74 20.74
C ALA A 260 -22.41 -3.01 21.92
N VAL A 261 -21.60 -2.02 22.31
CA VAL A 261 -20.70 -2.14 23.48
C VAL A 261 -21.48 -2.34 24.78
N ASP A 262 -22.59 -1.65 24.94
CA ASP A 262 -23.39 -1.73 26.15
C ASP A 262 -24.44 -2.84 26.08
N SER A 263 -24.92 -3.19 24.87
CA SER A 263 -25.94 -4.23 24.68
C SER A 263 -25.37 -5.65 24.77
N ASP A 264 -24.09 -5.86 24.47
CA ASP A 264 -23.37 -7.14 24.61
C ASP A 264 -22.01 -6.95 25.27
N PRO A 265 -21.94 -6.75 26.60
CA PRO A 265 -20.68 -6.52 27.30
C PRO A 265 -19.68 -7.69 27.29
N LYS A 266 -20.12 -8.88 26.89
CA LYS A 266 -19.28 -10.09 26.72
C LYS A 266 -19.00 -10.40 25.26
N GLY A 267 -19.54 -9.62 24.35
CA GLY A 267 -19.29 -9.71 22.91
C GLY A 267 -17.86 -9.37 22.55
N LYS A 268 -17.51 -9.65 21.32
CA LYS A 268 -16.21 -9.30 20.78
C LYS A 268 -16.11 -7.80 20.57
N LEU A 269 -14.97 -7.20 20.90
CA LEU A 269 -14.75 -5.77 20.88
C LEU A 269 -13.60 -5.38 19.95
N ILE A 270 -13.83 -4.35 19.13
CA ILE A 270 -12.78 -3.63 18.42
C ILE A 270 -12.43 -2.38 19.24
N THR A 271 -11.17 -2.24 19.61
CA THR A 271 -10.67 -1.02 20.26
C THR A 271 -9.77 -0.28 19.28
N VAL A 272 -10.14 0.95 18.96
CA VAL A 272 -9.43 1.78 17.98
C VAL A 272 -8.83 2.99 18.68
N MET A 273 -7.52 3.22 18.49
CA MET A 273 -6.86 4.47 18.82
C MET A 273 -6.56 5.22 17.53
N VAL A 274 -6.96 6.48 17.44
CA VAL A 274 -6.71 7.35 16.28
C VAL A 274 -5.85 8.51 16.72
N ASN A 275 -4.69 8.65 16.12
CA ASN A 275 -3.81 9.80 16.27
C ASN A 275 -3.68 10.50 14.91
N MET A 276 -4.23 11.71 14.78
CA MET A 276 -4.15 12.52 13.57
C MET A 276 -3.50 13.86 13.86
N SER A 277 -2.59 14.27 12.95
CA SER A 277 -1.96 15.59 13.10
C SER A 277 -2.89 16.70 12.61
N VAL A 278 -3.44 16.61 11.39
CA VAL A 278 -4.34 17.60 10.78
C VAL A 278 -5.32 16.94 9.84
N GLY A 279 -6.61 17.22 9.98
CA GLY A 279 -7.61 16.74 9.03
C GLY A 279 -8.98 16.46 9.62
N SER A 280 -9.73 15.56 8.99
CA SER A 280 -11.04 15.15 9.43
C SER A 280 -11.11 13.64 9.65
N LEU A 281 -11.75 13.26 10.75
CA LEU A 281 -12.14 11.90 11.06
C LEU A 281 -13.65 11.77 10.93
N THR A 282 -14.14 10.84 10.14
CA THR A 282 -15.56 10.51 10.11
C THR A 282 -15.76 9.12 10.70
N LEU A 283 -16.63 9.02 11.70
CA LEU A 283 -17.05 7.76 12.30
C LEU A 283 -18.48 7.45 11.83
N THR A 284 -18.64 6.37 11.08
CA THR A 284 -19.94 5.95 10.53
C THR A 284 -20.37 4.64 11.17
N SER A 285 -21.56 4.61 11.80
CA SER A 285 -22.22 3.40 12.29
C SER A 285 -23.46 3.11 11.43
N ARG A 286 -23.49 1.96 10.73
CA ARG A 286 -24.55 1.62 9.77
C ARG A 286 -24.89 0.14 9.71
#